data_e0d8095f577c76b302747091f9bd3842
#
_entry.id   e0d8095f577c76b302747091f9bd3842
#
_cell.length_a   1.000
_cell.length_b   1.000
_cell.length_c   1.000
_cell.angle_alpha   90.00
_cell.angle_beta   90.00
_cell.angle_gamma   90.00
#
_symmetry.space_group_name_H-M   'P 1'
#
loop_
_entity.id
_entity.type
_entity.pdbx_description
1 polymer ?
#
loop_
_entity_poly.entity_id
_entity_poly.type
_entity_poly.pdbx_seq_one_letter_code
_entity_poly.pdbx_strand_id
1 'polypeptide(L)'
;MGQTIACANQKGGVGKTTTVVNLASYLALTGDRVLVVDLDPQGNATSGLGFDRDSIERSVYDAVVDGNRIGDLILPGPVDGLEVVPAAIALAGAELELAPLEGRERRLGRRLAEVVDRYDYILIDCPPALGLLTVNALTAADSVLIPLQCEYYALEGLTQLLATLDLVRDNLNPRLAINGIVLTMYDARTNLSADVAAEARRHLGDLVYRAVVPRSVRLSEAPSHGLPIPKYAPESTGAQAYASLAKELRQRDGRLPATVSERRETVLAS
;
A
#
# COMPACT_ATOMS: atom_id res chain seq x y z
N MET A 1 8.13 8.59 14.45
CA MET A 1 8.24 8.83 13.00
C MET A 1 7.22 7.95 12.29
N GLY A 2 6.56 8.49 11.27
CA GLY A 2 5.66 7.73 10.42
C GLY A 2 6.41 6.65 9.64
N GLN A 3 5.71 5.59 9.25
CA GLN A 3 6.25 4.53 8.40
C GLN A 3 5.83 4.72 6.95
N THR A 4 6.80 4.69 6.04
CA THR A 4 6.54 4.68 4.59
C THR A 4 6.62 3.25 4.07
N ILE A 5 5.52 2.72 3.54
CA ILE A 5 5.39 1.33 3.09
C ILE A 5 5.04 1.32 1.60
N ALA A 6 5.91 0.75 0.78
CA ALA A 6 5.60 0.50 -0.63
C ALA A 6 4.85 -0.82 -0.79
N CYS A 7 3.73 -0.82 -1.49
CA CYS A 7 2.98 -2.03 -1.83
C CYS A 7 3.39 -2.48 -3.24
N ALA A 8 4.23 -3.51 -3.33
CA ALA A 8 4.86 -3.90 -4.59
C ALA A 8 4.72 -5.40 -4.89
N ASN A 9 4.49 -5.72 -6.16
CA ASN A 9 4.61 -7.06 -6.75
C ASN A 9 4.63 -6.89 -8.27
N GLN A 10 5.50 -7.66 -8.96
CA GLN A 10 5.62 -7.63 -10.44
C GLN A 10 4.37 -8.16 -11.15
N LYS A 11 3.66 -9.10 -10.53
CA LYS A 11 2.45 -9.69 -11.13
C LYS A 11 1.31 -8.69 -11.06
N GLY A 12 0.67 -8.43 -12.20
CA GLY A 12 -0.58 -7.69 -12.26
C GLY A 12 -1.73 -8.45 -11.60
N GLY A 13 -2.71 -7.71 -11.05
CA GLY A 13 -3.93 -8.32 -10.52
C GLY A 13 -3.79 -9.07 -9.18
N VAL A 14 -2.66 -8.99 -8.48
CA VAL A 14 -2.47 -9.65 -7.17
C VAL A 14 -3.11 -8.92 -5.99
N GLY A 15 -3.77 -7.78 -6.24
CA GLY A 15 -4.46 -7.00 -5.20
C GLY A 15 -3.60 -5.93 -4.52
N LYS A 16 -2.55 -5.39 -5.18
CA LYS A 16 -1.75 -4.26 -4.65
C LYS A 16 -2.63 -3.09 -4.28
N THR A 17 -3.29 -2.50 -5.26
CA THR A 17 -4.19 -1.35 -5.11
C THR A 17 -5.32 -1.63 -4.12
N THR A 18 -5.94 -2.81 -4.21
CA THR A 18 -6.99 -3.23 -3.27
C THR A 18 -6.45 -3.26 -1.83
N THR A 19 -5.20 -3.72 -1.65
CA THR A 19 -4.55 -3.75 -0.34
C THR A 19 -4.25 -2.34 0.15
N VAL A 20 -3.66 -1.47 -0.67
CA VAL A 20 -3.36 -0.09 -0.29
C VAL A 20 -4.62 0.67 0.12
N VAL A 21 -5.64 0.68 -0.73
CA VAL A 21 -6.90 1.42 -0.49
C VAL A 21 -7.58 0.96 0.80
N ASN A 22 -7.71 -0.34 1.00
CA ASN A 22 -8.47 -0.86 2.13
C ASN A 22 -7.68 -0.88 3.44
N LEU A 23 -6.37 -1.19 3.37
CA LEU A 23 -5.50 -1.10 4.54
C LEU A 23 -5.39 0.34 5.04
N ALA A 24 -5.15 1.32 4.15
CA ALA A 24 -5.12 2.73 4.49
C ALA A 24 -6.41 3.19 5.16
N SER A 25 -7.56 2.78 4.61
CA SER A 25 -8.87 3.13 5.17
C SER A 25 -9.08 2.55 6.57
N TYR A 26 -8.66 1.31 6.84
CA TYR A 26 -8.78 0.73 8.17
C TYR A 26 -7.79 1.31 9.18
N LEU A 27 -6.57 1.66 8.76
CA LEU A 27 -5.62 2.38 9.61
C LEU A 27 -6.19 3.75 10.02
N ALA A 28 -6.75 4.50 9.08
CA ALA A 28 -7.40 5.79 9.37
C ALA A 28 -8.60 5.61 10.33
N LEU A 29 -9.47 4.61 10.11
CA LEU A 29 -10.59 4.30 11.01
C LEU A 29 -10.15 3.91 12.43
N THR A 30 -8.92 3.47 12.61
CA THR A 30 -8.34 3.19 13.95
C THR A 30 -7.61 4.39 14.55
N GLY A 31 -7.69 5.56 13.90
CA GLY A 31 -7.20 6.85 14.41
C GLY A 31 -5.78 7.21 13.95
N ASP A 32 -5.16 6.45 13.04
CA ASP A 32 -3.87 6.82 12.44
C ASP A 32 -4.08 7.89 11.36
N ARG A 33 -3.09 8.78 11.18
CA ARG A 33 -3.03 9.71 10.05
C ARG A 33 -2.34 9.01 8.90
N VAL A 34 -3.05 8.84 7.78
CA VAL A 34 -2.58 8.00 6.67
C VAL A 34 -2.55 8.81 5.37
N LEU A 35 -1.43 8.72 4.65
CA LEU A 35 -1.31 9.21 3.28
C LEU A 35 -1.23 8.03 2.32
N VAL A 36 -2.07 8.01 1.30
CA VAL A 36 -1.91 7.14 0.13
C VAL A 36 -1.24 7.93 -0.98
N VAL A 37 -0.21 7.35 -1.59
CA VAL A 37 0.43 7.89 -2.80
C VAL A 37 0.19 6.91 -3.93
N ASP A 38 -0.62 7.29 -4.90
CA ASP A 38 -0.90 6.47 -6.08
C ASP A 38 0.22 6.70 -7.13
N LEU A 39 1.10 5.73 -7.28
CA LEU A 39 2.23 5.78 -8.20
C LEU A 39 2.01 4.88 -9.44
N ASP A 40 0.83 4.27 -9.56
CA ASP A 40 0.45 3.50 -10.75
C ASP A 40 -0.19 4.45 -11.79
N PRO A 41 0.34 4.53 -13.03
CA PRO A 41 -0.26 5.31 -14.11
C PRO A 41 -1.73 4.97 -14.40
N GLN A 42 -2.18 3.77 -14.00
CA GLN A 42 -3.58 3.38 -14.13
C GLN A 42 -4.50 4.15 -13.16
N GLY A 43 -3.97 4.77 -12.09
CA GLY A 43 -4.73 5.57 -11.14
C GLY A 43 -5.85 4.79 -10.41
N ASN A 44 -5.63 3.49 -10.19
CA ASN A 44 -6.66 2.63 -9.60
C ASN A 44 -6.87 2.91 -8.10
N ALA A 45 -5.84 3.34 -7.36
CA ALA A 45 -6.01 3.77 -5.97
C ALA A 45 -6.76 5.10 -5.90
N THR A 46 -6.46 6.02 -6.82
CA THR A 46 -7.15 7.32 -6.97
C THR A 46 -8.65 7.10 -7.18
N SER A 47 -9.04 6.31 -8.20
CA SER A 47 -10.46 6.05 -8.47
C SER A 47 -11.12 5.19 -7.38
N GLY A 48 -10.41 4.23 -6.78
CA GLY A 48 -10.90 3.40 -5.68
C GLY A 48 -11.15 4.17 -4.39
N LEU A 49 -10.58 5.37 -4.26
CA LEU A 49 -10.83 6.32 -3.16
C LEU A 49 -11.82 7.43 -3.54
N GLY A 50 -12.49 7.32 -4.68
CA GLY A 50 -13.61 8.18 -5.07
C GLY A 50 -13.23 9.41 -5.88
N PHE A 51 -12.00 9.51 -6.36
CA PHE A 51 -11.59 10.63 -7.21
C PHE A 51 -11.80 10.30 -8.69
N ASP A 52 -12.36 11.26 -9.41
CA ASP A 52 -12.44 11.19 -10.87
C ASP A 52 -11.08 11.54 -11.48
N ARG A 53 -10.42 10.56 -12.09
CA ARG A 53 -9.08 10.72 -12.66
C ARG A 53 -9.01 11.76 -13.77
N ASP A 54 -10.10 11.93 -14.52
CA ASP A 54 -10.15 12.87 -15.64
C ASP A 54 -10.24 14.33 -15.13
N SER A 55 -10.64 14.51 -13.87
CA SER A 55 -10.70 15.83 -13.22
C SER A 55 -9.44 16.19 -12.42
N ILE A 56 -8.44 15.28 -12.34
CA ILE A 56 -7.19 15.52 -11.60
C ILE A 56 -6.27 16.44 -12.41
N GLU A 57 -6.15 17.69 -11.99
CA GLU A 57 -5.26 18.69 -12.62
C GLU A 57 -3.80 18.53 -12.14
N ARG A 58 -3.60 18.14 -10.87
CA ARG A 58 -2.28 18.00 -10.24
C ARG A 58 -2.17 16.67 -9.54
N SER A 59 -1.06 15.98 -9.73
CA SER A 59 -0.88 14.59 -9.32
C SER A 59 0.54 14.30 -8.83
N VAL A 60 0.83 13.06 -8.46
CA VAL A 60 2.17 12.62 -8.09
C VAL A 60 3.19 12.84 -9.23
N TYR A 61 2.75 12.91 -10.50
CA TYR A 61 3.61 13.26 -11.63
C TYR A 61 4.31 14.60 -11.39
N ASP A 62 3.57 15.64 -11.00
CA ASP A 62 4.10 16.98 -10.73
C ASP A 62 5.19 16.96 -9.64
N ALA A 63 5.07 16.07 -8.67
CA ALA A 63 6.08 15.92 -7.63
C ALA A 63 7.35 15.22 -8.15
N VAL A 64 7.18 14.11 -8.90
CA VAL A 64 8.33 13.27 -9.29
C VAL A 64 9.04 13.78 -10.55
N VAL A 65 8.33 14.37 -11.51
CA VAL A 65 8.89 14.88 -12.76
C VAL A 65 9.23 16.36 -12.63
N ASP A 66 8.25 17.21 -12.30
CA ASP A 66 8.44 18.67 -12.27
C ASP A 66 9.10 19.15 -10.98
N GLY A 67 9.11 18.32 -9.93
CA GLY A 67 9.73 18.66 -8.65
C GLY A 67 8.89 19.59 -7.78
N ASN A 68 7.58 19.64 -8.00
CA ASN A 68 6.65 20.40 -7.17
C ASN A 68 6.58 19.83 -5.74
N ARG A 69 6.14 20.65 -4.78
CA ARG A 69 5.98 20.23 -3.39
C ARG A 69 4.82 19.23 -3.30
N ILE A 70 5.07 18.06 -2.71
CA ILE A 70 4.05 17.02 -2.59
C ILE A 70 2.90 17.45 -1.67
N GLY A 71 3.17 18.32 -0.70
CA GLY A 71 2.17 18.87 0.20
C GLY A 71 1.04 19.65 -0.50
N ASP A 72 1.34 20.23 -1.68
CA ASP A 72 0.36 21.00 -2.46
C ASP A 72 -0.53 20.11 -3.36
N LEU A 73 -0.25 18.79 -3.38
CA LEU A 73 -0.95 17.79 -4.19
C LEU A 73 -1.89 16.92 -3.36
N ILE A 74 -1.88 17.08 -2.04
CA ILE A 74 -2.61 16.24 -1.11
C ILE A 74 -4.09 16.62 -1.13
N LEU A 75 -4.95 15.63 -1.32
CA LEU A 75 -6.39 15.73 -1.29
C LEU A 75 -6.96 14.95 -0.08
N PRO A 76 -8.06 15.44 0.54
CA PRO A 76 -8.72 14.69 1.60
C PRO A 76 -9.39 13.43 1.05
N GLY A 77 -9.16 12.27 1.67
CA GLY A 77 -9.73 11.00 1.28
C GLY A 77 -11.18 10.79 1.78
N PRO A 78 -11.80 9.67 1.42
CA PRO A 78 -13.19 9.37 1.79
C PRO A 78 -13.37 8.98 3.27
N VAL A 79 -12.31 8.80 4.02
CA VAL A 79 -12.31 8.43 5.45
C VAL A 79 -11.55 9.48 6.23
N ASP A 80 -12.06 9.91 7.38
CA ASP A 80 -11.37 10.86 8.25
C ASP A 80 -9.99 10.31 8.65
N GLY A 81 -8.97 11.17 8.56
CA GLY A 81 -7.57 10.76 8.79
C GLY A 81 -6.86 10.12 7.59
N LEU A 82 -7.56 9.92 6.47
CA LEU A 82 -6.99 9.47 5.20
C LEU A 82 -6.84 10.63 4.22
N GLU A 83 -5.64 10.80 3.68
CA GLU A 83 -5.33 11.74 2.62
C GLU A 83 -4.69 11.01 1.44
N VAL A 84 -4.72 11.65 0.25
CA VAL A 84 -4.29 11.01 -1.01
C VAL A 84 -3.48 11.98 -1.85
N VAL A 85 -2.35 11.52 -2.38
CA VAL A 85 -1.69 12.13 -3.53
C VAL A 85 -2.12 11.30 -4.75
N PRO A 86 -2.94 11.86 -5.64
CA PRO A 86 -3.53 11.11 -6.74
C PRO A 86 -2.54 10.86 -7.88
N ALA A 87 -2.81 9.83 -8.70
CA ALA A 87 -2.22 9.65 -10.01
C ALA A 87 -3.06 10.35 -11.09
N ALA A 88 -2.41 10.74 -12.19
CA ALA A 88 -3.06 11.21 -13.41
C ALA A 88 -2.47 10.50 -14.63
N ILE A 89 -3.12 10.62 -15.77
CA ILE A 89 -2.70 9.97 -17.04
C ILE A 89 -1.28 10.38 -17.47
N ALA A 90 -0.84 11.59 -17.12
CA ALA A 90 0.50 12.09 -17.38
C ALA A 90 1.60 11.17 -16.80
N LEU A 91 1.31 10.46 -15.71
CA LEU A 91 2.26 9.55 -15.07
C LEU A 91 2.69 8.40 -16.01
N ALA A 92 1.92 8.08 -17.05
CA ALA A 92 2.28 7.06 -18.04
C ALA A 92 3.56 7.41 -18.82
N GLY A 93 3.85 8.71 -19.01
CA GLY A 93 5.08 9.20 -19.65
C GLY A 93 6.26 9.43 -18.68
N ALA A 94 5.98 9.41 -17.39
CA ALA A 94 6.95 9.85 -16.36
C ALA A 94 8.28 9.08 -16.40
N GLU A 95 8.29 7.79 -16.71
CA GLU A 95 9.54 7.01 -16.75
C GLU A 95 10.49 7.50 -17.87
N LEU A 96 9.97 7.90 -19.03
CA LEU A 96 10.77 8.45 -20.11
C LEU A 96 11.36 9.82 -19.74
N GLU A 97 10.56 10.64 -19.07
CA GLU A 97 10.98 11.99 -18.66
C GLU A 97 11.93 11.96 -17.46
N LEU A 98 11.75 11.01 -16.56
CA LEU A 98 12.67 10.77 -15.44
C LEU A 98 14.03 10.23 -15.91
N ALA A 99 14.07 9.43 -16.97
CA ALA A 99 15.28 8.71 -17.40
C ALA A 99 16.52 9.59 -17.56
N PRO A 100 16.48 10.81 -18.14
CA PRO A 100 17.64 11.69 -18.27
C PRO A 100 17.97 12.48 -17.00
N LEU A 101 17.13 12.46 -15.96
CA LEU A 101 17.28 13.33 -14.79
C LEU A 101 18.28 12.75 -13.78
N GLU A 102 19.12 13.61 -13.23
CA GLU A 102 20.04 13.25 -12.14
C GLU A 102 19.26 12.94 -10.85
N GLY A 103 19.65 11.85 -10.17
CA GLY A 103 19.00 11.38 -8.94
C GLY A 103 17.54 10.98 -9.14
N ARG A 104 17.21 10.54 -10.35
CA ARG A 104 15.87 10.10 -10.78
C ARG A 104 15.24 9.03 -9.89
N GLU A 105 16.04 8.19 -9.27
CA GLU A 105 15.59 7.12 -8.37
C GLU A 105 15.14 7.64 -6.99
N ARG A 106 15.48 8.89 -6.63
CA ARG A 106 15.28 9.49 -5.30
C ARG A 106 14.27 10.63 -5.29
N ARG A 107 13.59 10.89 -6.41
CA ARG A 107 12.74 12.07 -6.55
C ARG A 107 11.52 12.01 -5.65
N LEU A 108 10.82 10.87 -5.61
CA LEU A 108 9.69 10.68 -4.69
C LEU A 108 10.13 10.81 -3.22
N GLY A 109 11.23 10.17 -2.83
CA GLY A 109 11.73 10.22 -1.44
C GLY A 109 12.04 11.64 -0.97
N ARG A 110 12.63 12.47 -1.84
CA ARG A 110 12.90 13.89 -1.54
C ARG A 110 11.60 14.67 -1.27
N ARG A 111 10.53 14.36 -1.99
CA ARG A 111 9.23 15.03 -1.82
C ARG A 111 8.47 14.52 -0.60
N LEU A 112 8.50 13.20 -0.34
CA LEU A 112 7.87 12.63 0.85
C LEU A 112 8.52 13.11 2.15
N ALA A 113 9.82 13.39 2.15
CA ALA A 113 10.52 13.95 3.31
C ALA A 113 9.92 15.30 3.79
N GLU A 114 9.21 16.03 2.91
CA GLU A 114 8.57 17.30 3.26
C GLU A 114 7.32 17.12 4.15
N VAL A 115 6.73 15.92 4.15
CA VAL A 115 5.43 15.66 4.79
C VAL A 115 5.40 14.45 5.73
N VAL A 116 6.47 13.65 5.77
CA VAL A 116 6.51 12.35 6.49
C VAL A 116 6.13 12.47 7.97
N ASP A 117 6.49 13.56 8.63
CA ASP A 117 6.19 13.76 10.06
C ASP A 117 4.70 14.09 10.34
N ARG A 118 3.93 14.35 9.30
CA ARG A 118 2.48 14.62 9.41
C ARG A 118 1.67 13.33 9.52
N TYR A 119 2.23 12.19 9.15
CA TYR A 119 1.53 10.92 9.02
C TYR A 119 2.10 9.85 9.93
N ASP A 120 1.25 8.93 10.33
CA ASP A 120 1.63 7.71 11.03
C ASP A 120 2.00 6.62 10.03
N TYR A 121 1.32 6.61 8.86
CA TYR A 121 1.61 5.74 7.73
C TYR A 121 1.54 6.49 6.41
N ILE A 122 2.49 6.21 5.52
CA ILE A 122 2.43 6.57 4.10
C ILE A 122 2.43 5.25 3.31
N LEU A 123 1.36 4.98 2.57
CA LEU A 123 1.24 3.79 1.73
C LEU A 123 1.40 4.19 0.26
N ILE A 124 2.36 3.57 -0.43
CA ILE A 124 2.63 3.85 -1.86
C ILE A 124 2.08 2.69 -2.68
N ASP A 125 1.10 2.95 -3.56
CA ASP A 125 0.62 1.96 -4.54
C ASP A 125 1.55 1.94 -5.75
N CYS A 126 2.22 0.80 -5.96
CA CYS A 126 3.20 0.65 -7.04
C CYS A 126 2.57 0.03 -8.29
N PRO A 127 3.02 0.44 -9.50
CA PRO A 127 2.65 -0.24 -10.74
C PRO A 127 3.13 -1.71 -10.76
N PRO A 128 2.59 -2.55 -11.66
CA PRO A 128 3.01 -3.95 -11.76
C PRO A 128 4.40 -4.13 -12.39
N ALA A 129 4.97 -3.08 -12.99
CA ALA A 129 6.31 -3.12 -13.57
C ALA A 129 7.38 -2.74 -12.53
N LEU A 130 8.56 -3.35 -12.62
CA LEU A 130 9.74 -2.93 -11.85
C LEU A 130 10.52 -1.83 -12.59
N GLY A 131 9.81 -0.81 -13.06
CA GLY A 131 10.36 0.36 -13.72
C GLY A 131 10.83 1.43 -12.72
N LEU A 132 11.15 2.60 -13.25
CA LEU A 132 11.72 3.71 -12.49
C LEU A 132 10.75 4.27 -11.43
N LEU A 133 9.44 4.18 -11.66
CA LEU A 133 8.43 4.55 -10.65
C LEU A 133 8.49 3.60 -9.44
N THR A 134 8.54 2.29 -9.67
CA THR A 134 8.67 1.32 -8.58
C THR A 134 9.99 1.48 -7.84
N VAL A 135 11.09 1.75 -8.55
CA VAL A 135 12.39 2.05 -7.92
C VAL A 135 12.29 3.29 -7.04
N ASN A 136 11.59 4.35 -7.46
CA ASN A 136 11.33 5.53 -6.64
C ASN A 136 10.55 5.19 -5.36
N ALA A 137 9.51 4.36 -5.47
CA ALA A 137 8.75 3.91 -4.30
C ALA A 137 9.63 3.13 -3.30
N LEU A 138 10.40 2.15 -3.79
CA LEU A 138 11.29 1.32 -2.97
C LEU A 138 12.44 2.14 -2.34
N THR A 139 12.94 3.13 -3.06
CA THR A 139 13.99 4.02 -2.56
C THR A 139 13.47 4.96 -1.46
N ALA A 140 12.20 5.36 -1.54
CA ALA A 140 11.53 6.23 -0.58
C ALA A 140 10.97 5.50 0.64
N ALA A 141 10.72 4.20 0.54
CA ALA A 141 10.05 3.42 1.57
C ALA A 141 10.99 2.95 2.69
N ASP A 142 10.46 2.82 3.90
CA ASP A 142 11.12 2.12 5.01
C ASP A 142 10.97 0.60 4.85
N SER A 143 9.83 0.17 4.28
CA SER A 143 9.56 -1.26 4.09
C SER A 143 8.62 -1.54 2.91
N VAL A 144 8.58 -2.81 2.51
CA VAL A 144 7.74 -3.31 1.40
C VAL A 144 6.70 -4.29 1.90
N LEU A 145 5.43 -4.01 1.63
CA LEU A 145 4.32 -4.93 1.77
C LEU A 145 4.09 -5.64 0.44
N ILE A 146 4.04 -6.97 0.47
CA ILE A 146 3.98 -7.81 -0.74
C ILE A 146 2.67 -8.60 -0.77
N PRO A 147 1.65 -8.15 -1.52
CA PRO A 147 0.48 -8.98 -1.79
C PRO A 147 0.87 -10.18 -2.66
N LEU A 148 0.55 -11.38 -2.21
CA LEU A 148 0.84 -12.64 -2.87
C LEU A 148 -0.46 -13.40 -3.14
N GLN A 149 -0.85 -13.51 -4.41
CA GLN A 149 -2.03 -14.26 -4.79
C GLN A 149 -1.81 -15.77 -4.60
N CYS A 150 -2.78 -16.48 -3.99
CA CYS A 150 -2.69 -17.92 -3.74
C CYS A 150 -2.90 -18.74 -5.01
N GLU A 151 -1.95 -18.65 -5.96
CA GLU A 151 -1.92 -19.37 -7.24
C GLU A 151 -0.56 -20.02 -7.49
N TYR A 152 -0.50 -21.01 -8.40
CA TYR A 152 0.65 -21.87 -8.62
C TYR A 152 2.00 -21.14 -8.85
N TYR A 153 2.01 -20.08 -9.63
CA TYR A 153 3.24 -19.31 -9.94
C TYR A 153 3.55 -18.17 -8.94
N ALA A 154 2.89 -18.14 -7.80
CA ALA A 154 3.02 -17.03 -6.86
C ALA A 154 4.45 -16.88 -6.28
N LEU A 155 5.09 -18.00 -5.95
CA LEU A 155 6.42 -18.02 -5.34
C LEU A 155 7.55 -17.72 -6.33
N GLU A 156 7.38 -18.05 -7.61
CA GLU A 156 8.36 -17.71 -8.64
C GLU A 156 8.46 -16.18 -8.82
N GLY A 157 7.32 -15.49 -8.95
CA GLY A 157 7.29 -14.04 -9.04
C GLY A 157 7.83 -13.34 -7.78
N LEU A 158 7.67 -13.96 -6.62
CA LEU A 158 8.24 -13.45 -5.37
C LEU A 158 9.77 -13.47 -5.39
N THR A 159 10.39 -14.53 -5.90
CA THR A 159 11.87 -14.63 -6.00
C THR A 159 12.47 -13.50 -6.83
N GLN A 160 11.83 -13.15 -7.95
CA GLN A 160 12.29 -12.04 -8.81
C GLN A 160 12.14 -10.68 -8.08
N LEU A 161 11.04 -10.48 -7.35
CA LEU A 161 10.86 -9.28 -6.56
C LEU A 161 11.93 -9.17 -5.46
N LEU A 162 12.21 -10.25 -4.73
CA LEU A 162 13.23 -10.27 -3.68
C LEU A 162 14.62 -9.90 -4.23
N ALA A 163 15.00 -10.44 -5.40
CA ALA A 163 16.26 -10.05 -6.05
C ALA A 163 16.30 -8.54 -6.39
N THR A 164 15.18 -7.96 -6.81
CA THR A 164 15.10 -6.51 -7.04
C THR A 164 15.21 -5.72 -5.74
N LEU A 165 14.60 -6.18 -4.65
CA LEU A 165 14.74 -5.52 -3.34
C LEU A 165 16.19 -5.53 -2.86
N ASP A 166 16.93 -6.62 -3.10
CA ASP A 166 18.35 -6.70 -2.75
C ASP A 166 19.16 -5.69 -3.57
N LEU A 167 18.92 -5.56 -4.88
CA LEU A 167 19.56 -4.53 -5.70
C LEU A 167 19.26 -3.10 -5.21
N VAL A 168 18.04 -2.84 -4.78
CA VAL A 168 17.68 -1.52 -4.22
C VAL A 168 18.37 -1.29 -2.88
N ARG A 169 18.47 -2.30 -2.02
CA ARG A 169 19.20 -2.22 -0.75
C ARG A 169 20.67 -1.91 -0.97
N ASP A 170 21.30 -2.63 -1.87
CA ASP A 170 22.75 -2.51 -2.10
C ASP A 170 23.15 -1.15 -2.69
N ASN A 171 22.27 -0.53 -3.49
CA ASN A 171 22.66 0.64 -4.29
C ASN A 171 21.94 1.94 -3.89
N LEU A 172 20.72 1.86 -3.35
CA LEU A 172 19.84 3.03 -3.23
C LEU A 172 19.30 3.24 -1.80
N ASN A 173 18.83 2.18 -1.14
CA ASN A 173 18.17 2.26 0.16
C ASN A 173 18.57 1.10 1.09
N PRO A 174 19.72 1.17 1.76
CA PRO A 174 20.23 0.09 2.63
C PRO A 174 19.31 -0.28 3.81
N ARG A 175 18.35 0.59 4.15
CA ARG A 175 17.41 0.36 5.24
C ARG A 175 16.10 -0.31 4.82
N LEU A 176 15.87 -0.52 3.52
CA LEU A 176 14.65 -1.10 3.01
C LEU A 176 14.42 -2.49 3.61
N ALA A 177 13.37 -2.63 4.38
CA ALA A 177 12.97 -3.90 5.01
C ALA A 177 11.79 -4.56 4.26
N ILE A 178 11.54 -5.83 4.51
CA ILE A 178 10.27 -6.47 4.13
C ILE A 178 9.32 -6.29 5.31
N ASN A 179 8.23 -5.53 5.10
CA ASN A 179 7.17 -5.36 6.08
C ASN A 179 6.42 -6.69 6.31
N GLY A 180 6.08 -7.34 5.20
CA GLY A 180 5.46 -8.65 5.22
C GLY A 180 4.80 -9.03 3.91
N ILE A 181 4.29 -10.27 3.88
CA ILE A 181 3.61 -10.87 2.74
C ILE A 181 2.16 -11.11 3.11
N VAL A 182 1.24 -10.54 2.34
CA VAL A 182 -0.20 -10.70 2.51
C VAL A 182 -0.72 -11.69 1.49
N LEU A 183 -1.25 -12.82 1.95
CA LEU A 183 -1.92 -13.78 1.08
C LEU A 183 -3.25 -13.20 0.62
N THR A 184 -3.44 -13.13 -0.71
CA THR A 184 -4.62 -12.53 -1.34
C THR A 184 -5.37 -13.52 -2.21
N MET A 185 -6.64 -13.19 -2.50
CA MET A 185 -7.53 -14.02 -3.33
C MET A 185 -7.58 -15.49 -2.89
N TYR A 186 -7.42 -15.72 -1.60
CA TYR A 186 -7.50 -17.05 -1.02
C TYR A 186 -8.91 -17.63 -1.19
N ASP A 187 -8.98 -18.83 -1.74
CA ASP A 187 -10.23 -19.59 -1.87
C ASP A 187 -10.14 -20.87 -1.03
N ALA A 188 -10.83 -20.87 0.11
CA ALA A 188 -10.85 -21.99 1.06
C ALA A 188 -11.45 -23.28 0.46
N ARG A 189 -12.12 -23.20 -0.69
CA ARG A 189 -12.72 -24.36 -1.38
C ARG A 189 -11.70 -25.13 -2.24
N THR A 190 -10.49 -24.56 -2.43
CA THR A 190 -9.45 -25.15 -3.29
C THR A 190 -8.25 -25.60 -2.48
N ASN A 191 -7.78 -26.83 -2.74
CA ASN A 191 -6.54 -27.33 -2.14
C ASN A 191 -5.34 -26.46 -2.59
N LEU A 192 -5.34 -25.99 -3.83
CA LEU A 192 -4.27 -25.15 -4.36
C LEU A 192 -4.02 -23.92 -3.48
N SER A 193 -5.06 -23.18 -3.08
CA SER A 193 -4.89 -22.01 -2.21
C SER A 193 -4.31 -22.39 -0.84
N ALA A 194 -4.75 -23.52 -0.28
CA ALA A 194 -4.23 -24.01 0.99
C ALA A 194 -2.76 -24.44 0.87
N ASP A 195 -2.39 -25.14 -0.18
CA ASP A 195 -1.02 -25.61 -0.45
C ASP A 195 -0.08 -24.42 -0.65
N VAL A 196 -0.46 -23.42 -1.46
CA VAL A 196 0.34 -22.20 -1.67
C VAL A 196 0.51 -21.42 -0.37
N ALA A 197 -0.54 -21.30 0.43
CA ALA A 197 -0.47 -20.63 1.73
C ALA A 197 0.44 -21.37 2.73
N ALA A 198 0.37 -22.70 2.76
CA ALA A 198 1.24 -23.52 3.60
C ALA A 198 2.70 -23.42 3.17
N GLU A 199 2.97 -23.47 1.86
CA GLU A 199 4.30 -23.33 1.26
C GLU A 199 4.90 -21.96 1.57
N ALA A 200 4.13 -20.88 1.37
CA ALA A 200 4.57 -19.52 1.70
C ALA A 200 4.94 -19.40 3.19
N ARG A 201 4.11 -19.93 4.09
CA ARG A 201 4.40 -19.90 5.54
C ARG A 201 5.61 -20.76 5.93
N ARG A 202 5.80 -21.90 5.27
CA ARG A 202 6.94 -22.78 5.50
C ARG A 202 8.27 -22.12 5.15
N HIS A 203 8.32 -21.41 4.02
CA HIS A 203 9.57 -20.82 3.52
C HIS A 203 9.84 -19.41 4.05
N LEU A 204 8.80 -18.64 4.36
CA LEU A 204 8.90 -17.21 4.68
C LEU A 204 8.54 -16.92 6.16
N GLY A 205 8.04 -17.92 6.89
CA GLY A 205 7.82 -17.85 8.33
C GLY A 205 6.99 -16.63 8.75
N ASP A 206 7.53 -15.88 9.70
CA ASP A 206 6.87 -14.72 10.31
C ASP A 206 6.71 -13.52 9.36
N LEU A 207 7.36 -13.54 8.20
CA LEU A 207 7.10 -12.52 7.17
C LEU A 207 5.69 -12.62 6.61
N VAL A 208 5.05 -13.81 6.63
CA VAL A 208 3.68 -13.95 6.14
C VAL A 208 2.70 -13.48 7.21
N TYR A 209 1.83 -12.54 6.85
CA TYR A 209 0.76 -12.10 7.72
C TYR A 209 -0.19 -13.25 8.06
N ARG A 210 -0.71 -13.28 9.30
CA ARG A 210 -1.77 -14.22 9.71
C ARG A 210 -3.07 -13.91 9.00
N ALA A 211 -3.34 -12.61 8.84
CA ALA A 211 -4.48 -12.12 8.07
C ALA A 211 -4.37 -12.58 6.62
N VAL A 212 -5.45 -13.15 6.09
CA VAL A 212 -5.56 -13.64 4.72
C VAL A 212 -6.73 -12.96 4.05
N VAL A 213 -6.51 -12.36 2.88
CA VAL A 213 -7.57 -11.70 2.12
C VAL A 213 -8.24 -12.73 1.20
N PRO A 214 -9.53 -13.03 1.41
CA PRO A 214 -10.24 -14.01 0.60
C PRO A 214 -10.56 -13.45 -0.79
N ARG A 215 -10.79 -14.35 -1.74
CA ARG A 215 -11.46 -13.98 -3.00
C ARG A 215 -12.86 -13.48 -2.67
N SER A 216 -13.17 -12.23 -3.03
CA SER A 216 -14.40 -11.55 -2.65
C SER A 216 -14.95 -10.70 -3.79
N VAL A 217 -16.18 -10.94 -4.18
CA VAL A 217 -16.89 -10.13 -5.18
C VAL A 217 -17.03 -8.69 -4.69
N ARG A 218 -17.29 -8.49 -3.40
CA ARG A 218 -17.44 -7.15 -2.81
C ARG A 218 -16.16 -6.29 -2.91
N LEU A 219 -14.98 -6.93 -2.77
CA LEU A 219 -13.70 -6.24 -2.98
C LEU A 219 -13.48 -5.84 -4.45
N SER A 220 -14.05 -6.60 -5.39
CA SER A 220 -13.95 -6.28 -6.82
C SER A 220 -14.97 -5.22 -7.25
N GLU A 221 -16.13 -5.15 -6.60
CA GLU A 221 -17.19 -4.18 -6.88
C GLU A 221 -16.88 -2.79 -6.29
N ALA A 222 -16.35 -2.73 -5.07
CA ALA A 222 -16.12 -1.49 -4.33
C ALA A 222 -15.43 -0.38 -5.14
N PRO A 223 -14.35 -0.65 -5.93
CA PRO A 223 -13.70 0.36 -6.75
C PRO A 223 -14.61 0.99 -7.82
N SER A 224 -15.59 0.23 -8.38
CA SER A 224 -16.54 0.78 -9.36
C SER A 224 -17.52 1.80 -8.75
N HIS A 225 -17.62 1.83 -7.43
CA HIS A 225 -18.38 2.80 -6.66
C HIS A 225 -17.50 3.93 -6.07
N GLY A 226 -16.19 3.90 -6.30
CA GLY A 226 -15.24 4.86 -5.72
C GLY A 226 -15.18 4.78 -4.19
N LEU A 227 -15.43 3.62 -3.61
CA LEU A 227 -15.50 3.44 -2.16
C LEU A 227 -14.54 2.35 -1.67
N PRO A 228 -13.81 2.58 -0.58
CA PRO A 228 -13.11 1.51 0.11
C PRO A 228 -14.09 0.55 0.78
N ILE A 229 -13.65 -0.71 0.99
CA ILE A 229 -14.53 -1.78 1.49
C ILE A 229 -15.21 -1.47 2.83
N PRO A 230 -14.60 -0.75 3.81
CA PRO A 230 -15.28 -0.42 5.05
C PRO A 230 -16.49 0.50 4.85
N LYS A 231 -16.54 1.25 3.74
CA LYS A 231 -17.70 2.09 3.38
C LYS A 231 -18.67 1.37 2.45
N TYR A 232 -18.15 0.53 1.55
CA TYR A 232 -18.99 -0.16 0.57
C TYR A 232 -19.73 -1.38 1.16
N ALA A 233 -19.02 -2.24 1.88
CA ALA A 233 -19.58 -3.48 2.44
C ALA A 233 -18.88 -3.85 3.75
N PRO A 234 -19.11 -3.13 4.87
CA PRO A 234 -18.38 -3.25 6.14
C PRO A 234 -18.47 -4.63 6.78
N GLU A 235 -19.60 -5.35 6.55
CA GLU A 235 -19.85 -6.68 7.12
C GLU A 235 -19.28 -7.84 6.26
N SER A 236 -18.67 -7.51 5.11
CA SER A 236 -18.15 -8.54 4.20
C SER A 236 -16.89 -9.22 4.77
N THR A 237 -16.63 -10.45 4.32
CA THR A 237 -15.39 -11.18 4.68
C THR A 237 -14.13 -10.44 4.23
N GLY A 238 -14.20 -9.71 3.11
CA GLY A 238 -13.11 -8.84 2.63
C GLY A 238 -12.84 -7.67 3.58
N ALA A 239 -13.89 -7.06 4.12
CA ALA A 239 -13.79 -5.99 5.13
C ALA A 239 -13.13 -6.50 6.42
N GLN A 240 -13.58 -7.64 6.94
CA GLN A 240 -13.03 -8.27 8.14
C GLN A 240 -11.54 -8.65 7.96
N ALA A 241 -11.17 -9.11 6.76
CA ALA A 241 -9.80 -9.45 6.44
C ALA A 241 -8.87 -8.23 6.50
N TYR A 242 -9.27 -7.10 5.88
CA TYR A 242 -8.47 -5.87 5.92
C TYR A 242 -8.45 -5.21 7.31
N ALA A 243 -9.54 -5.29 8.08
CA ALA A 243 -9.54 -4.88 9.48
C ALA A 243 -8.53 -5.69 10.31
N SER A 244 -8.47 -7.01 10.08
CA SER A 244 -7.52 -7.91 10.73
C SER A 244 -6.08 -7.60 10.30
N LEU A 245 -5.86 -7.31 9.01
CA LEU A 245 -4.55 -6.93 8.48
C LEU A 245 -4.04 -5.61 9.10
N ALA A 246 -4.90 -4.60 9.17
CA ALA A 246 -4.55 -3.32 9.79
C ALA A 246 -4.19 -3.48 11.27
N LYS A 247 -4.95 -4.28 12.00
CA LYS A 247 -4.65 -4.62 13.39
C LYS A 247 -3.30 -5.32 13.52
N GLU A 248 -3.02 -6.31 12.66
CA GLU A 248 -1.76 -7.06 12.71
C GLU A 248 -0.56 -6.17 12.33
N LEU A 249 -0.69 -5.29 11.33
CA LEU A 249 0.34 -4.31 10.97
C LEU A 249 0.68 -3.44 12.18
N ARG A 250 -0.31 -2.84 12.83
CA ARG A 250 -0.10 -2.00 14.02
C ARG A 250 0.56 -2.75 15.18
N GLN A 251 0.26 -4.05 15.34
CA GLN A 251 0.92 -4.90 16.35
C GLN A 251 2.40 -5.12 16.02
N ARG A 252 2.72 -5.39 14.75
CA ARG A 252 4.11 -5.56 14.29
C ARG A 252 4.94 -4.29 14.48
N ASP A 253 4.32 -3.13 14.31
CA ASP A 253 4.95 -1.82 14.47
C ASP A 253 4.99 -1.33 15.94
N GLY A 254 4.53 -2.14 16.89
CA GLY A 254 4.44 -1.76 18.31
C GLY A 254 3.37 -0.71 18.62
N ARG A 255 2.49 -0.41 17.67
CA ARG A 255 1.36 0.51 17.81
C ARG A 255 0.11 -0.28 18.22
N LEU A 256 0.11 -0.84 19.43
CA LEU A 256 -1.07 -1.52 19.96
C LEU A 256 -2.24 -0.55 20.09
N PRO A 257 -3.48 -0.97 19.77
CA PRO A 257 -4.65 -0.19 20.16
C PRO A 257 -4.62 -0.07 21.69
N ALA A 258 -4.83 1.14 22.21
CA ALA A 258 -5.08 1.33 23.63
C ALA A 258 -6.16 0.31 24.06
N THR A 259 -5.82 -0.55 25.00
CA THR A 259 -6.76 -1.57 25.46
C THR A 259 -7.95 -0.86 26.08
N VAL A 260 -9.15 -1.44 25.97
CA VAL A 260 -10.41 -0.90 26.57
C VAL A 260 -10.23 -0.58 28.06
N SER A 261 -9.23 -1.17 28.72
CA SER A 261 -8.82 -0.93 30.10
C SER A 261 -8.27 0.51 30.33
N GLU A 262 -7.44 1.01 29.41
CA GLU A 262 -6.82 2.35 29.58
C GLU A 262 -7.80 3.49 29.38
N ARG A 263 -8.88 3.28 28.61
CA ARG A 263 -9.97 4.28 28.47
C ARG A 263 -10.85 4.42 29.72
N ARG A 264 -10.91 3.38 30.58
CA ARG A 264 -11.68 3.46 31.84
C ARG A 264 -10.97 4.27 32.91
N GLU A 265 -9.66 4.27 32.96
CA GLU A 265 -8.91 5.04 33.95
C GLU A 265 -8.89 6.55 33.65
N THR A 266 -8.90 6.92 32.35
CA THR A 266 -8.93 8.35 31.94
C THR A 266 -10.30 9.00 32.17
N VAL A 267 -11.39 8.22 32.17
CA VAL A 267 -12.77 8.71 32.40
C VAL A 267 -13.10 8.79 33.90
N LEU A 268 -12.37 8.03 34.75
CA LEU A 268 -12.54 8.07 36.21
C LEU A 268 -11.59 9.06 36.92
N ALA A 269 -10.65 9.66 36.17
CA ALA A 269 -9.70 10.66 36.64
C ALA A 269 -10.04 12.11 36.21
N SER A 270 -11.16 12.29 35.51
CA SER A 270 -11.75 13.58 35.13
C SER A 270 -13.10 13.79 35.83
#